data_5d989e2ed0ac1a9edd1c1764034c2e54
#
_entry.id   5d989e2ed0ac1a9edd1c1764034c2e54
#
_cell.length_a   1.000
_cell.length_b   1.000
_cell.length_c   1.000
_cell.angle_alpha   90.00
_cell.angle_beta   90.00
_cell.angle_gamma   90.00
#
_symmetry.space_group_name_H-M   'P 1'
#
loop_
_entity.id
_entity.type
_entity.pdbx_description
1 polymer ?
#
loop_
_entity_poly.entity_id
_entity_poly.type
_entity_poly.pdbx_seq_one_letter_code
_entity_poly.pdbx_strand_id
1 'polypeptide(L)' 'MQFRHYKGGIYDFVCAAKLESDPSIVMIVYTAADGSFWTRPESVFFEKFEHQGQTVQRFVPIEESAS' A
#
# COMPACT_ATOMS: atom_id res chain seq x y z
N MET A 1 6.67 -0.46 -9.11
CA MET A 1 5.25 -0.80 -9.05
C MET A 1 4.51 0.25 -8.25
N GLN A 2 3.40 0.76 -8.78
CA GLN A 2 2.65 1.82 -8.14
C GLN A 2 1.34 1.31 -7.56
N PHE A 3 0.89 1.97 -6.49
CA PHE A 3 -0.41 1.72 -5.88
C PHE A 3 -1.18 3.02 -5.77
N ARG A 4 -2.51 2.91 -5.89
CA ARG A 4 -3.40 4.04 -5.64
C ARG A 4 -4.09 3.83 -4.30
N HIS A 5 -3.99 4.84 -3.45
CA HIS A 5 -4.75 4.88 -2.19
C HIS A 5 -6.21 5.20 -2.50
N TYR A 6 -7.14 4.67 -1.72
CA TYR A 6 -8.57 4.87 -1.97
C TYR A 6 -8.96 6.35 -1.97
N LYS A 7 -8.18 7.21 -1.33
CA LYS A 7 -8.39 8.66 -1.34
C LYS A 7 -7.75 9.35 -2.54
N GLY A 8 -7.10 8.61 -3.43
CA GLY A 8 -6.56 9.11 -4.68
C GLY A 8 -5.06 9.31 -4.77
N GLY A 9 -4.34 9.22 -3.66
CA GLY A 9 -2.87 9.38 -3.68
C GLY A 9 -2.18 8.23 -4.41
N ILE A 10 -1.09 8.52 -5.09
CA ILE A 10 -0.28 7.53 -5.80
C ILE A 10 1.02 7.32 -5.02
N TYR A 11 1.38 6.05 -4.83
CA TYR A 11 2.55 5.66 -4.05
C TYR A 11 3.35 4.61 -4.78
N ASP A 12 4.68 4.65 -4.62
CA ASP A 12 5.58 3.68 -5.21
C ASP A 12 5.96 2.61 -4.19
N PHE A 13 5.81 1.36 -4.57
CA PHE A 13 6.24 0.25 -3.73
C PHE A 13 7.77 0.18 -3.72
N VAL A 14 8.35 0.06 -2.55
CA VAL A 14 9.80 -0.11 -2.39
C VAL A 14 10.13 -1.56 -2.11
N CYS A 15 9.61 -2.11 -1.01
CA CYS A 15 9.90 -3.49 -0.63
C CYS A 15 8.94 -3.97 0.45
N ALA A 16 8.96 -5.27 0.67
CA ALA A 16 8.33 -5.89 1.84
C ALA A 16 9.45 -6.23 2.82
N ALA A 17 9.28 -5.85 4.08
CA ALA A 17 10.29 -6.05 5.11
C ALA A 17 9.67 -6.69 6.34
N LYS A 18 10.46 -7.45 7.09
CA LYS A 18 10.00 -8.02 8.35
C LYS A 18 10.14 -6.98 9.46
N LEU A 19 9.14 -6.94 10.34
CA LEU A 19 9.21 -6.09 11.52
C LEU A 19 10.15 -6.75 12.53
N GLU A 20 11.18 -6.03 12.96
CA GLU A 20 12.20 -6.61 13.84
C GLU A 20 11.63 -7.09 15.17
N SER A 21 10.74 -6.31 15.77
CA SER A 21 10.12 -6.67 17.05
C SER A 21 9.16 -7.85 16.97
N ASP A 22 8.68 -8.17 15.75
CA ASP A 22 7.82 -9.33 15.50
C ASP A 22 7.97 -9.75 14.04
N PRO A 23 8.92 -10.67 13.75
CA PRO A 23 9.21 -11.05 12.37
C PRO A 23 8.08 -11.78 11.64
N SER A 24 7.01 -12.16 12.34
CA SER A 24 5.81 -12.71 11.69
C SER A 24 5.01 -11.61 10.97
N ILE A 25 5.29 -10.36 11.26
CA ILE A 25 4.61 -9.23 10.63
C ILE A 25 5.44 -8.74 9.44
N VAL A 26 4.81 -8.73 8.27
CA VAL A 26 5.42 -8.17 7.06
C VAL A 26 4.97 -6.71 6.93
N MET A 27 5.93 -5.83 6.74
CA MET A 27 5.70 -4.40 6.56
C MET A 27 5.89 -4.05 5.10
N ILE A 28 4.96 -3.29 4.54
CA ILE A 28 5.09 -2.76 3.19
C ILE A 28 5.73 -1.38 3.29
N VAL A 29 6.84 -1.20 2.59
CA VAL A 29 7.56 0.08 2.52
C VAL A 29 7.26 0.72 1.18
N TYR A 30 6.86 1.97 1.20
CA TYR A 30 6.47 2.70 0.00
C TYR A 30 6.86 4.17 0.12
N THR A 31 6.92 4.86 -1.02
CA THR A 31 7.22 6.29 -1.06
C THR A 31 6.02 7.08 -1.58
N ALA A 32 5.84 8.26 -1.03
CA ALA A 32 4.84 9.22 -1.49
C ALA A 32 5.43 10.12 -2.59
N ALA A 33 4.56 10.95 -3.19
CA ALA A 33 4.96 11.83 -4.29
C ALA A 33 6.05 12.83 -3.88
N ASP A 34 6.13 13.20 -2.62
CA ASP A 34 7.14 14.11 -2.10
C ASP A 34 8.46 13.43 -1.76
N GLY A 35 8.59 12.14 -2.03
CA GLY A 35 9.80 11.37 -1.77
C GLY A 35 9.91 10.81 -0.36
N SER A 36 8.93 11.06 0.50
CA SER A 36 8.95 10.53 1.86
C SER A 36 8.69 9.02 1.85
N PHE A 37 9.32 8.32 2.81
CA PHE A 37 9.16 6.88 2.97
C PHE A 37 8.14 6.60 4.07
N TRP A 38 7.28 5.64 3.81
CA TRP A 38 6.23 5.23 4.74
C TRP A 38 6.19 3.72 4.84
N THR A 39 5.62 3.22 5.92
CA THR A 39 5.45 1.79 6.09
C THR A 39 4.15 1.49 6.82
N ARG A 40 3.51 0.38 6.41
CA ARG A 40 2.31 -0.17 7.06
C ARG A 40 2.43 -1.68 7.10
N PRO A 41 1.81 -2.33 8.10
CA PRO A 41 1.68 -3.79 8.05
C PRO A 41 0.95 -4.22 6.77
N GLU A 42 1.38 -5.34 6.20
CA GLU A 42 0.79 -5.88 4.97
C GLU A 42 -0.72 -6.03 5.09
N SER A 43 -1.20 -6.52 6.22
CA SER A 43 -2.63 -6.70 6.46
C SER A 43 -3.41 -5.39 6.38
N VAL A 44 -2.80 -4.29 6.82
CA VAL A 44 -3.41 -2.96 6.76
C VAL A 44 -3.27 -2.37 5.37
N PHE A 45 -2.12 -2.59 4.72
CA PHE A 45 -1.87 -2.05 3.38
C PHE A 45 -2.89 -2.57 2.36
N PHE A 46 -3.21 -3.85 2.42
CA PHE A 46 -4.16 -4.48 1.51
C PHE A 46 -5.58 -4.61 2.09
N GLU A 47 -5.85 -3.95 3.21
CA GLU A 47 -7.14 -4.06 3.89
C GLU A 47 -8.30 -3.62 3.00
N LYS A 48 -9.36 -4.42 3.03
CA LYS A 48 -10.63 -4.06 2.41
C LYS A 48 -11.59 -3.60 3.48
N PHE A 49 -12.36 -2.56 3.19
CA PHE A 49 -13.33 -2.02 4.13
C PHE A 49 -14.47 -1.35 3.38
N GLU A 50 -15.56 -1.06 4.10
CA GLU A 50 -16.69 -0.36 3.51
C GLU A 50 -16.44 1.15 3.52
N HIS A 51 -16.66 1.76 2.37
CA HIS A 51 -16.55 3.20 2.19
C HIS A 51 -17.69 3.65 1.28
N GLN A 52 -18.59 4.50 1.81
CA GLN A 52 -19.74 5.00 1.07
C GLN A 52 -20.59 3.88 0.45
N GLY A 53 -20.82 2.83 1.22
CA GLY A 53 -21.66 1.71 0.79
C GLY A 53 -21.00 0.71 -0.16
N GLN A 54 -19.71 0.87 -0.43
CA GLN A 54 -18.97 -0.02 -1.30
C GLN A 54 -17.75 -0.60 -0.60
N THR A 55 -17.40 -1.84 -0.94
CA THR A 55 -16.18 -2.45 -0.45
C THR A 55 -15.01 -1.93 -1.29
N VAL A 56 -14.05 -1.29 -0.62
CA VAL A 56 -12.85 -0.77 -1.28
C VAL A 56 -11.61 -1.35 -0.62
N GLN A 57 -10.53 -1.43 -1.37
CA GLN A 57 -9.22 -1.82 -0.87
C GLN A 57 -8.42 -0.55 -0.61
N ARG A 58 -7.71 -0.51 0.53
CA ARG A 58 -6.96 0.70 0.94
C ARG A 58 -5.95 1.13 -0.12
N PHE A 59 -5.16 0.18 -0.63
CA PHE A 59 -4.22 0.42 -1.73
C PHE A 59 -4.49 -0.59 -2.83
N VAL A 60 -4.58 -0.12 -4.05
CA VAL A 60 -4.86 -0.96 -5.21
C VAL A 60 -3.69 -0.83 -6.19
N PRO A 61 -3.14 -1.96 -6.68
CA PRO A 61 -2.07 -1.89 -7.67
C PRO A 61 -2.56 -1.22 -8.94
N ILE A 62 -1.71 -0.36 -9.49
CA ILE A 62 -1.98 0.27 -10.76
C ILE A 62 -1.29 -0.57 -11.82
N GLU A 63 -2.08 -1.15 -12.71
CA GLU A 63 -1.54 -1.84 -13.87
C GLU A 63 -1.11 -0.81 -14.89
N GLU A 64 0.19 -0.75 -15.15
CA GLU A 64 0.65 -0.06 -16.34
C GLU A 64 0.25 -0.93 -17.51
N SER A 65 -0.57 -0.36 -18.41
CA SER A 65 -0.81 -1.05 -19.66
C SER A 65 0.53 -1.13 -20.38
N ALA A 66 1.15 -2.29 -20.31
CA ALA A 66 2.27 -2.59 -21.15
C ALA A 66 1.74 -2.66 -22.57
N SER A 67 1.72 -1.58 -23.19
CA SER A 67 1.43 -1.58 -24.61
C SER A 67 2.70 -1.93 -25.35
#